data_17f59589d58e5db5ebb39c1e293de852
#
_entry.id   17f59589d58e5db5ebb39c1e293de852
#
_cell.length_a   1.000
_cell.length_b   1.000
_cell.length_c   1.000
_cell.angle_alpha   90.00
_cell.angle_beta   90.00
_cell.angle_gamma   90.00
#
_symmetry.space_group_name_H-M   'P 1'
#
loop_
_entity.id
_entity.type
_entity.pdbx_description
1 polymer ?
#
loop_
_entity_poly.entity_id
_entity_poly.type
_entity_poly.pdbx_seq_one_letter_code
_entity_poly.pdbx_strand_id
1 'polypeptide(L)'
;MTRLRIAGGTVVDPVAGTLEVRDVLIDGDRFVAPEDGDADVLDARGLLVLPGLVDMHVHLREPGHEYKETIATGVAAALAGGFTSLACMANTEPPNDSAAVTQYIIDRARIAQAARVHPIGALSLGLKGERLAEIGEMHAAGIVGISDDGRPVMDAGLMRRALEYSRMFDLPVIVHEEDRDLAAGGVMNEGVTSLRLGLRGIPAAAEEVMIARDVALARLTGGRLHVAHLSTAGAVALVREAKATGLPVTAEVTPHHLFLTEEAVAGYGTNAKMAPPLRTRADVEAVRAALADGTIDAIATDHAPHHQDEKDCEFDQAANGIVGLETALPLALRLVSEKVLDLPTLVARMTIGPARILGLPAGTLAPGAPADVTLVDPERRWRVEARSLRSKGRNTPFEGWEMTGRAAAVLVGGRLVHDERPSAAPALRSAS
;
A
#
# COMPACT_ATOMS: atom_id res chain seq x y z
N MET A 1 10.36 -22.20 22.39
CA MET A 1 9.91 -21.93 21.02
C MET A 1 10.91 -22.58 20.09
N THR A 2 10.49 -23.30 19.08
CA THR A 2 11.37 -23.96 18.12
C THR A 2 12.00 -22.91 17.20
N ARG A 3 13.30 -23.05 16.94
CA ARG A 3 14.00 -22.26 15.93
C ARG A 3 13.52 -22.69 14.55
N LEU A 4 13.42 -21.76 13.62
CA LEU A 4 13.04 -22.01 12.22
C LEU A 4 14.16 -21.50 11.30
N ARG A 5 14.60 -22.36 10.38
CA ARG A 5 15.56 -22.02 9.33
C ARG A 5 14.85 -22.00 7.98
N ILE A 6 14.81 -20.84 7.34
CA ILE A 6 14.39 -20.69 5.94
C ILE A 6 15.64 -20.96 5.09
N ALA A 7 15.65 -22.11 4.38
CA ALA A 7 16.88 -22.65 3.79
C ALA A 7 16.91 -22.54 2.26
N GLY A 8 18.05 -22.12 1.72
CA GLY A 8 18.40 -22.22 0.31
C GLY A 8 17.67 -21.26 -0.63
N GLY A 9 16.96 -20.28 -0.11
CA GLY A 9 16.28 -19.24 -0.90
C GLY A 9 17.22 -18.10 -1.31
N THR A 10 16.84 -17.35 -2.33
CA THR A 10 17.52 -16.10 -2.71
C THR A 10 17.01 -14.96 -1.83
N VAL A 11 17.81 -14.58 -0.86
CA VAL A 11 17.50 -13.47 0.06
C VAL A 11 17.71 -12.15 -0.64
N VAL A 12 16.68 -11.30 -0.62
CA VAL A 12 16.74 -9.92 -1.10
C VAL A 12 16.84 -9.00 0.11
N ASP A 13 17.99 -8.36 0.29
CA ASP A 13 18.18 -7.39 1.37
C ASP A 13 17.99 -5.97 0.80
N PRO A 14 16.85 -5.31 1.11
CA PRO A 14 16.54 -3.98 0.58
C PRO A 14 17.37 -2.86 1.25
N VAL A 15 18.00 -3.15 2.40
CA VAL A 15 18.85 -2.17 3.12
C VAL A 15 20.26 -2.19 2.57
N ALA A 16 20.81 -3.39 2.37
CA ALA A 16 22.15 -3.57 1.78
C ALA A 16 22.15 -3.48 0.25
N GLY A 17 20.99 -3.61 -0.40
CA GLY A 17 20.88 -3.63 -1.86
C GLY A 17 21.43 -4.91 -2.49
N THR A 18 21.38 -6.06 -1.79
CA THR A 18 22.02 -7.32 -2.21
C THR A 18 21.01 -8.43 -2.49
N LEU A 19 21.46 -9.38 -3.34
CA LEU A 19 20.78 -10.65 -3.60
C LEU A 19 21.78 -11.77 -3.35
N GLU A 20 21.47 -12.66 -2.39
CA GLU A 20 22.36 -13.75 -2.00
C GLU A 20 21.57 -15.02 -1.68
N VAL A 21 22.06 -16.18 -2.15
CA VAL A 21 21.53 -17.47 -1.70
C VAL A 21 22.11 -17.75 -0.32
N ARG A 22 21.27 -17.65 0.70
CA ARG A 22 21.66 -17.92 2.10
C ARG A 22 20.46 -18.33 2.94
N ASP A 23 20.74 -18.88 4.09
CA ASP A 23 19.70 -19.20 5.07
C ASP A 23 19.35 -17.96 5.90
N VAL A 24 18.08 -17.92 6.36
CA VAL A 24 17.57 -16.97 7.34
C VAL A 24 17.12 -17.75 8.57
N LEU A 25 17.61 -17.33 9.75
CA LEU A 25 17.29 -17.99 11.00
C LEU A 25 16.36 -17.14 11.85
N ILE A 26 15.33 -17.79 12.39
CA ILE A 26 14.31 -17.19 13.25
C ILE A 26 14.33 -17.94 14.58
N ASP A 27 14.30 -17.18 15.70
CA ASP A 27 14.10 -17.70 17.04
C ASP A 27 12.91 -16.99 17.69
N GLY A 28 11.85 -17.72 17.94
CA GLY A 28 10.58 -17.16 18.38
C GLY A 28 9.97 -16.22 17.33
N ASP A 29 9.86 -14.93 17.66
CA ASP A 29 9.24 -13.92 16.80
C ASP A 29 10.27 -12.98 16.12
N ARG A 30 11.59 -13.29 16.20
CA ARG A 30 12.65 -12.42 15.72
C ARG A 30 13.66 -13.13 14.85
N PHE A 31 14.26 -12.36 13.93
CA PHE A 31 15.45 -12.82 13.22
C PHE A 31 16.64 -12.89 14.18
N VAL A 32 17.48 -13.89 13.99
CA VAL A 32 18.74 -14.06 14.72
C VAL A 32 19.91 -14.22 13.76
N ALA A 33 21.13 -14.00 14.24
CA ALA A 33 22.33 -14.26 13.47
C ALA A 33 22.40 -15.75 13.07
N PRO A 34 22.92 -16.08 11.87
CA PRO A 34 23.13 -17.46 11.48
C PRO A 34 24.02 -18.17 12.50
N GLU A 35 23.53 -19.26 13.06
CA GLU A 35 24.24 -20.12 13.99
C GLU A 35 23.97 -21.57 13.62
N ASP A 36 24.95 -22.44 13.90
CA ASP A 36 24.78 -23.90 13.82
C ASP A 36 23.90 -24.35 15.00
N GLY A 37 22.96 -25.23 14.73
CA GLY A 37 22.06 -25.78 15.74
C GLY A 37 20.80 -26.38 15.15
N ASP A 38 20.06 -27.09 15.98
CA ASP A 38 18.77 -27.67 15.58
C ASP A 38 17.74 -26.62 15.34
N ALA A 39 17.10 -26.67 14.18
CA ALA A 39 15.99 -25.82 13.79
C ALA A 39 15.05 -26.58 12.84
N ASP A 40 13.79 -26.32 12.92
CA ASP A 40 12.85 -26.77 11.88
C ASP A 40 13.25 -26.10 10.56
N VAL A 41 13.11 -26.82 9.44
CA VAL A 41 13.55 -26.32 8.14
C VAL A 41 12.36 -26.02 7.25
N LEU A 42 12.30 -24.78 6.76
CA LEU A 42 11.41 -24.32 5.72
C LEU A 42 12.21 -24.24 4.41
N ASP A 43 11.98 -25.16 3.49
CA ASP A 43 12.65 -25.16 2.19
C ASP A 43 12.18 -23.98 1.33
N ALA A 44 13.12 -23.11 0.94
CA ALA A 44 12.89 -21.93 0.12
C ALA A 44 13.68 -21.97 -1.20
N ARG A 45 14.20 -23.13 -1.61
CA ARG A 45 14.94 -23.24 -2.87
C ARG A 45 14.08 -22.85 -4.07
N GLY A 46 14.62 -21.99 -4.93
CA GLY A 46 13.92 -21.42 -6.08
C GLY A 46 12.97 -20.25 -5.72
N LEU A 47 12.84 -19.92 -4.44
CA LEU A 47 12.04 -18.80 -3.99
C LEU A 47 12.91 -17.57 -3.65
N LEU A 48 12.33 -16.40 -3.79
CA LEU A 48 12.87 -15.17 -3.20
C LEU A 48 12.42 -15.11 -1.74
N VAL A 49 13.34 -14.72 -0.87
CA VAL A 49 13.09 -14.49 0.56
C VAL A 49 13.17 -12.99 0.81
N LEU A 50 12.02 -12.37 1.03
CA LEU A 50 11.88 -10.93 1.24
C LEU A 50 11.53 -10.65 2.70
N PRO A 51 11.88 -9.47 3.25
CA PRO A 51 11.15 -8.95 4.40
C PRO A 51 9.66 -8.94 4.10
N GLY A 52 8.82 -9.11 5.09
CA GLY A 52 7.38 -9.01 4.92
C GLY A 52 6.99 -7.70 4.25
N LEU A 53 6.14 -7.74 3.24
CA LEU A 53 5.68 -6.56 2.54
C LEU A 53 4.82 -5.69 3.45
N VAL A 54 4.92 -4.37 3.27
CA VAL A 54 4.20 -3.35 4.04
C VAL A 54 3.36 -2.53 3.06
N ASP A 55 2.04 -2.49 3.27
CA ASP A 55 1.15 -1.62 2.53
C ASP A 55 0.69 -0.48 3.44
N MET A 56 1.05 0.73 3.07
CA MET A 56 0.77 1.90 3.91
C MET A 56 -0.54 2.61 3.58
N HIS A 57 -1.31 2.08 2.62
CA HIS A 57 -2.55 2.68 2.17
C HIS A 57 -3.59 1.62 1.77
N VAL A 58 -4.47 1.26 2.69
CA VAL A 58 -5.56 0.31 2.44
C VAL A 58 -6.86 0.76 3.11
N HIS A 59 -8.01 0.35 2.55
CA HIS A 59 -9.33 0.58 3.11
C HIS A 59 -9.95 -0.74 3.56
N LEU A 60 -9.87 -1.05 4.86
CA LEU A 60 -10.43 -2.28 5.42
C LEU A 60 -11.92 -2.18 5.73
N ARG A 61 -12.52 -0.98 5.56
CA ARG A 61 -13.96 -0.74 5.59
C ARG A 61 -14.67 -1.03 6.92
N GLU A 62 -14.04 -1.64 7.88
CA GLU A 62 -14.56 -1.95 9.22
C GLU A 62 -13.95 -0.97 10.24
N PRO A 63 -14.80 -0.29 11.05
CA PRO A 63 -16.26 -0.45 11.22
C PRO A 63 -17.11 0.22 10.13
N GLY A 64 -18.35 -0.27 9.98
CA GLY A 64 -19.50 0.39 9.34
C GLY A 64 -19.74 0.07 7.88
N HIS A 65 -18.74 -0.44 7.15
CA HIS A 65 -18.85 -0.81 5.73
C HIS A 65 -18.45 -2.27 5.49
N GLU A 66 -18.75 -3.17 6.45
CA GLU A 66 -18.35 -4.57 6.43
C GLU A 66 -18.93 -5.34 5.23
N TYR A 67 -19.97 -4.80 4.59
CA TYR A 67 -20.52 -5.36 3.36
C TYR A 67 -19.55 -5.23 2.18
N LYS A 68 -18.63 -4.24 2.18
CA LYS A 68 -17.59 -4.03 1.17
C LYS A 68 -16.32 -4.84 1.48
N GLU A 69 -15.88 -4.81 2.74
CA GLU A 69 -14.69 -5.51 3.24
C GLU A 69 -14.77 -5.59 4.76
N THR A 70 -14.06 -6.56 5.37
CA THR A 70 -13.80 -6.61 6.80
C THR A 70 -12.30 -6.64 7.04
N ILE A 71 -11.86 -6.31 8.26
CA ILE A 71 -10.44 -6.45 8.64
C ILE A 71 -9.97 -7.89 8.39
N ALA A 72 -10.78 -8.89 8.69
CA ALA A 72 -10.42 -10.30 8.48
C ALA A 72 -10.24 -10.66 7.00
N THR A 73 -11.14 -10.21 6.11
CA THR A 73 -11.05 -10.51 4.68
C THR A 73 -9.94 -9.71 3.99
N GLY A 74 -9.75 -8.45 4.37
CA GLY A 74 -8.63 -7.63 3.90
C GLY A 74 -7.27 -8.20 4.33
N VAL A 75 -7.16 -8.69 5.58
CA VAL A 75 -5.97 -9.40 6.06
C VAL A 75 -5.72 -10.69 5.25
N ALA A 76 -6.77 -11.45 4.91
CA ALA A 76 -6.62 -12.63 4.07
C ALA A 76 -6.14 -12.28 2.66
N ALA A 77 -6.63 -11.18 2.07
CA ALA A 77 -6.17 -10.67 0.77
C ALA A 77 -4.71 -10.19 0.85
N ALA A 78 -4.33 -9.50 1.94
CA ALA A 78 -2.97 -9.06 2.19
C ALA A 78 -1.98 -10.21 2.22
N LEU A 79 -2.28 -11.26 2.97
CA LEU A 79 -1.41 -12.44 3.05
C LEU A 79 -1.27 -13.16 1.72
N ALA A 80 -2.36 -13.28 0.94
CA ALA A 80 -2.31 -13.84 -0.41
C ALA A 80 -1.47 -12.98 -1.36
N GLY A 81 -1.41 -11.65 -1.13
CA GLY A 81 -0.54 -10.70 -1.84
C GLY A 81 0.90 -10.62 -1.30
N GLY A 82 1.20 -11.27 -0.16
CA GLY A 82 2.52 -11.25 0.46
C GLY A 82 2.72 -10.13 1.49
N PHE A 83 1.70 -9.38 1.84
CA PHE A 83 1.79 -8.31 2.83
C PHE A 83 1.66 -8.84 4.26
N THR A 84 2.56 -8.42 5.13
CA THR A 84 2.57 -8.77 6.56
C THR A 84 2.09 -7.62 7.44
N SER A 85 2.14 -6.39 6.93
CA SER A 85 1.73 -5.17 7.63
C SER A 85 0.88 -4.29 6.71
N LEU A 86 -0.21 -3.76 7.26
CA LEU A 86 -1.16 -2.89 6.57
C LEU A 86 -1.39 -1.63 7.40
N ALA A 87 -1.38 -0.44 6.78
CA ALA A 87 -1.91 0.76 7.41
C ALA A 87 -3.29 1.07 6.83
N CYS A 88 -4.33 1.05 7.68
CA CYS A 88 -5.70 1.24 7.22
C CYS A 88 -6.18 2.67 7.45
N MET A 89 -6.77 3.26 6.40
CA MET A 89 -7.24 4.64 6.38
C MET A 89 -8.44 4.88 7.31
N ALA A 90 -8.62 6.16 7.68
CA ALA A 90 -9.57 6.60 8.70
C ALA A 90 -11.03 6.65 8.22
N ASN A 91 -11.31 6.47 6.93
CA ASN A 91 -12.64 6.65 6.33
C ASN A 91 -13.59 5.47 6.54
N THR A 92 -13.78 5.11 7.78
CA THR A 92 -14.76 4.13 8.29
C THR A 92 -16.06 4.82 8.74
N GLU A 93 -17.04 4.07 9.27
CA GLU A 93 -18.28 4.62 9.85
C GLU A 93 -18.55 3.97 11.23
N PRO A 94 -18.36 4.68 12.34
CA PRO A 94 -17.84 6.07 12.38
C PRO A 94 -16.39 6.17 11.89
N PRO A 95 -15.93 7.36 11.46
CA PRO A 95 -14.54 7.61 11.10
C PRO A 95 -13.60 7.30 12.28
N ASN A 96 -12.35 6.92 11.98
CA ASN A 96 -11.32 6.74 13.01
C ASN A 96 -10.79 8.11 13.50
N ASP A 97 -11.65 8.89 14.15
CA ASP A 97 -11.36 10.23 14.67
C ASP A 97 -11.26 10.31 16.20
N SER A 98 -11.24 9.15 16.86
CA SER A 98 -11.17 9.02 18.31
C SER A 98 -10.39 7.77 18.74
N ALA A 99 -9.85 7.79 19.97
CA ALA A 99 -9.17 6.65 20.57
C ALA A 99 -10.03 5.38 20.63
N ALA A 100 -11.35 5.53 20.81
CA ALA A 100 -12.28 4.40 20.89
C ALA A 100 -12.37 3.63 19.56
N VAL A 101 -12.47 4.33 18.42
CA VAL A 101 -12.49 3.69 17.10
C VAL A 101 -11.13 3.10 16.76
N THR A 102 -10.04 3.81 17.08
CA THR A 102 -8.66 3.28 16.95
C THR A 102 -8.52 1.95 17.69
N GLN A 103 -8.95 1.89 18.96
CA GLN A 103 -8.88 0.66 19.77
C GLN A 103 -9.75 -0.47 19.19
N TYR A 104 -10.95 -0.14 18.70
CA TYR A 104 -11.81 -1.12 18.02
C TYR A 104 -11.10 -1.77 16.85
N ILE A 105 -10.47 -0.98 15.96
CA ILE A 105 -9.73 -1.49 14.80
C ILE A 105 -8.58 -2.42 15.23
N ILE A 106 -7.80 -2.01 16.26
CA ILE A 106 -6.71 -2.82 16.81
C ILE A 106 -7.22 -4.14 17.38
N ASP A 107 -8.34 -4.13 18.10
CA ASP A 107 -8.91 -5.34 18.69
C ASP A 107 -9.45 -6.29 17.61
N ARG A 108 -10.10 -5.76 16.56
CA ARG A 108 -10.55 -6.56 15.41
C ARG A 108 -9.35 -7.17 14.65
N ALA A 109 -8.29 -6.41 14.46
CA ALA A 109 -7.05 -6.90 13.85
C ALA A 109 -6.40 -8.02 14.69
N ARG A 110 -6.40 -7.88 16.02
CA ARG A 110 -5.89 -8.90 16.94
C ARG A 110 -6.70 -10.20 16.86
N ILE A 111 -8.01 -10.12 16.65
CA ILE A 111 -8.88 -11.29 16.45
C ILE A 111 -8.54 -12.00 15.13
N ALA A 112 -8.22 -11.27 14.07
CA ALA A 112 -7.81 -11.85 12.78
C ALA A 112 -6.48 -12.61 12.84
N GLN A 113 -5.61 -12.30 13.81
CA GLN A 113 -4.37 -13.01 14.22
C GLN A 113 -3.38 -13.37 13.11
N ALA A 114 -3.35 -12.65 11.99
CA ALA A 114 -2.55 -13.06 10.84
C ALA A 114 -1.57 -11.96 10.36
N ALA A 115 -2.02 -10.86 9.77
CA ALA A 115 -1.18 -9.71 9.44
C ALA A 115 -1.26 -8.64 10.53
N ARG A 116 -0.27 -7.74 10.56
CA ARG A 116 -0.28 -6.56 11.42
C ARG A 116 -1.12 -5.47 10.78
N VAL A 117 -2.05 -4.90 11.51
CA VAL A 117 -2.87 -3.77 11.07
C VAL A 117 -2.56 -2.55 11.94
N HIS A 118 -2.19 -1.47 11.29
CA HIS A 118 -1.80 -0.20 11.90
C HIS A 118 -2.84 0.86 11.52
N PRO A 119 -3.68 1.35 12.43
CA PRO A 119 -4.66 2.37 12.12
C PRO A 119 -4.03 3.71 11.76
N ILE A 120 -4.54 4.36 10.71
CA ILE A 120 -4.36 5.79 10.45
C ILE A 120 -5.53 6.52 11.12
N GLY A 121 -5.26 7.58 11.87
CA GLY A 121 -6.29 8.42 12.47
C GLY A 121 -6.79 9.50 11.50
N ALA A 122 -8.01 9.97 11.68
CA ALA A 122 -8.50 11.12 10.94
C ALA A 122 -7.68 12.38 11.29
N LEU A 123 -7.40 13.22 10.30
CA LEU A 123 -6.82 14.54 10.51
C LEU A 123 -7.86 15.46 11.14
N SER A 124 -9.08 15.47 10.60
CA SER A 124 -10.17 16.30 11.08
C SER A 124 -11.34 15.48 11.65
N LEU A 125 -12.03 16.07 12.60
CA LEU A 125 -13.18 15.44 13.24
C LEU A 125 -14.29 15.16 12.22
N GLY A 126 -14.71 13.88 12.14
CA GLY A 126 -15.70 13.42 11.18
C GLY A 126 -15.24 13.50 9.72
N LEU A 127 -13.94 13.68 9.43
CA LEU A 127 -13.39 13.91 8.09
C LEU A 127 -14.05 15.11 7.39
N LYS A 128 -14.34 16.18 8.14
CA LYS A 128 -15.07 17.36 7.62
C LYS A 128 -14.16 18.49 7.16
N GLY A 129 -12.85 18.45 7.49
CA GLY A 129 -11.91 19.50 7.16
C GLY A 129 -12.16 20.84 7.90
N GLU A 130 -12.86 20.82 9.05
CA GLU A 130 -13.25 22.01 9.81
C GLU A 130 -12.41 22.24 11.06
N ARG A 131 -12.12 21.16 11.81
CA ARG A 131 -11.33 21.18 13.04
C ARG A 131 -10.55 19.89 13.21
N LEU A 132 -9.41 19.94 13.89
CA LEU A 132 -8.59 18.74 14.16
C LEU A 132 -9.37 17.70 14.95
N ALA A 133 -9.08 16.42 14.67
CA ALA A 133 -9.49 15.31 15.49
C ALA A 133 -8.65 15.21 16.78
N GLU A 134 -8.96 14.26 17.64
CA GLU A 134 -8.27 14.01 18.91
C GLU A 134 -6.93 13.27 18.70
N ILE A 135 -6.03 13.86 17.91
CA ILE A 135 -4.79 13.22 17.42
C ILE A 135 -3.93 12.68 18.56
N GLY A 136 -3.79 13.43 19.66
CA GLY A 136 -2.98 12.99 20.81
C GLY A 136 -3.54 11.74 21.48
N GLU A 137 -4.86 11.63 21.64
CA GLU A 137 -5.51 10.47 22.23
C GLU A 137 -5.45 9.26 21.27
N MET A 138 -5.67 9.49 19.97
CA MET A 138 -5.52 8.44 18.96
C MET A 138 -4.07 7.94 18.87
N HIS A 139 -3.07 8.83 19.00
CA HIS A 139 -1.66 8.43 19.06
C HIS A 139 -1.38 7.54 20.27
N ALA A 140 -1.87 7.91 21.44
CA ALA A 140 -1.76 7.07 22.63
C ALA A 140 -2.46 5.71 22.49
N ALA A 141 -3.51 5.64 21.67
CA ALA A 141 -4.21 4.39 21.32
C ALA A 141 -3.49 3.58 20.22
N GLY A 142 -2.54 4.17 19.45
CA GLY A 142 -1.66 3.44 18.54
C GLY A 142 -1.84 3.74 17.05
N ILE A 143 -2.32 4.92 16.66
CA ILE A 143 -2.26 5.33 15.24
C ILE A 143 -0.80 5.57 14.81
N VAL A 144 -0.53 5.38 13.51
CA VAL A 144 0.82 5.53 12.92
C VAL A 144 0.93 6.69 11.91
N GLY A 145 -0.14 7.42 11.69
CA GLY A 145 -0.23 8.59 10.83
C GLY A 145 -1.62 9.22 10.94
N ILE A 146 -1.82 10.37 10.31
CA ILE A 146 -3.12 11.03 10.22
C ILE A 146 -3.48 11.36 8.78
N SER A 147 -4.76 11.19 8.42
CA SER A 147 -5.25 11.43 7.07
C SER A 147 -6.76 11.68 7.06
N ASP A 148 -7.20 12.59 6.19
CA ASP A 148 -8.60 12.68 5.75
C ASP A 148 -8.77 12.07 4.34
N ASP A 149 -8.10 10.96 4.09
CA ASP A 149 -8.09 10.33 2.77
C ASP A 149 -9.48 10.19 2.14
N GLY A 150 -9.56 10.47 0.82
CA GLY A 150 -10.78 10.58 0.04
C GLY A 150 -11.58 11.88 0.29
N ARG A 151 -11.12 12.74 1.22
CA ARG A 151 -11.75 14.04 1.54
C ARG A 151 -10.67 15.09 1.77
N PRO A 152 -10.14 15.73 0.71
CA PRO A 152 -9.03 16.66 0.82
C PRO A 152 -9.34 17.81 1.78
N VAL A 153 -8.35 18.21 2.58
CA VAL A 153 -8.46 19.33 3.52
C VAL A 153 -8.27 20.64 2.77
N MET A 154 -9.38 21.34 2.47
CA MET A 154 -9.34 22.59 1.71
C MET A 154 -8.83 23.78 2.51
N ASP A 155 -9.03 23.79 3.85
CA ASP A 155 -8.57 24.86 4.74
C ASP A 155 -7.05 24.76 4.99
N ALA A 156 -6.28 25.66 4.36
CA ALA A 156 -4.83 25.72 4.56
C ALA A 156 -4.42 26.04 6.01
N GLY A 157 -5.25 26.76 6.77
CA GLY A 157 -5.01 27.04 8.19
C GLY A 157 -5.18 25.79 9.05
N LEU A 158 -6.14 24.93 8.72
CA LEU A 158 -6.31 23.63 9.38
C LEU A 158 -5.13 22.70 9.05
N MET A 159 -4.76 22.59 7.77
CA MET A 159 -3.62 21.78 7.33
C MET A 159 -2.31 22.24 8.02
N ARG A 160 -2.07 23.56 8.10
CA ARG A 160 -0.94 24.09 8.86
C ARG A 160 -0.93 23.60 10.30
N ARG A 161 -2.06 23.70 11.01
CA ARG A 161 -2.18 23.25 12.40
C ARG A 161 -1.98 21.75 12.54
N ALA A 162 -2.45 20.95 11.57
CA ALA A 162 -2.22 19.51 11.55
C ALA A 162 -0.73 19.20 11.43
N LEU A 163 -0.01 19.83 10.49
CA LEU A 163 1.43 19.68 10.32
C LEU A 163 2.23 20.13 11.56
N GLU A 164 1.83 21.23 12.22
CA GLU A 164 2.47 21.69 13.45
C GLU A 164 2.25 20.72 14.62
N TYR A 165 1.01 20.23 14.78
CA TYR A 165 0.64 19.39 15.92
C TYR A 165 1.17 17.96 15.79
N SER A 166 1.13 17.37 14.58
CA SER A 166 1.63 16.01 14.31
C SER A 166 3.13 15.83 14.62
N ARG A 167 3.92 16.91 14.53
CA ARG A 167 5.35 16.90 14.90
C ARG A 167 5.62 16.49 16.35
N MET A 168 4.69 16.79 17.28
CA MET A 168 4.85 16.40 18.68
C MET A 168 4.91 14.88 18.86
N PHE A 169 4.39 14.14 17.90
CA PHE A 169 4.27 12.69 17.93
C PHE A 169 5.07 12.00 16.82
N ASP A 170 5.82 12.77 16.03
CA ASP A 170 6.53 12.30 14.82
C ASP A 170 5.62 11.57 13.81
N LEU A 171 4.33 11.92 13.76
CA LEU A 171 3.37 11.35 12.84
C LEU A 171 3.45 11.99 11.46
N PRO A 172 3.43 11.22 10.34
CA PRO A 172 3.23 11.76 9.02
C PRO A 172 1.78 12.24 8.85
N VAL A 173 1.62 13.39 8.17
CA VAL A 173 0.34 13.85 7.63
C VAL A 173 0.24 13.32 6.21
N ILE A 174 -0.68 12.37 5.99
CA ILE A 174 -0.90 11.70 4.71
C ILE A 174 -2.05 12.41 4.00
N VAL A 175 -1.80 12.89 2.78
CA VAL A 175 -2.75 13.76 2.08
C VAL A 175 -3.22 13.13 0.77
N HIS A 176 -4.55 13.16 0.58
CA HIS A 176 -5.21 12.91 -0.69
C HIS A 176 -5.39 14.24 -1.39
N GLU A 177 -4.60 14.48 -2.42
CA GLU A 177 -4.48 15.79 -3.02
C GLU A 177 -5.43 15.98 -4.20
N GLU A 178 -6.56 16.59 -3.93
CA GLU A 178 -7.55 16.95 -4.93
C GLU A 178 -8.23 18.27 -4.57
N ASP A 179 -8.06 19.30 -5.39
CA ASP A 179 -8.83 20.53 -5.26
C ASP A 179 -10.29 20.27 -5.67
N ARG A 180 -11.21 20.42 -4.70
CA ARG A 180 -12.64 20.09 -4.89
C ARG A 180 -13.33 20.96 -5.92
N ASP A 181 -12.91 22.20 -6.08
CA ASP A 181 -13.54 23.12 -7.03
C ASP A 181 -13.10 22.79 -8.46
N LEU A 182 -11.82 22.46 -8.65
CA LEU A 182 -11.30 22.03 -9.94
C LEU A 182 -11.81 20.62 -10.34
N ALA A 183 -11.94 19.73 -9.38
CA ALA A 183 -12.42 18.36 -9.60
C ALA A 183 -13.95 18.26 -9.72
N ALA A 184 -14.70 19.31 -9.37
CA ALA A 184 -16.16 19.27 -9.21
C ALA A 184 -16.91 18.63 -10.39
N GLY A 185 -17.56 17.49 -10.12
CA GLY A 185 -18.33 16.72 -11.10
C GLY A 185 -17.48 15.95 -12.12
N GLY A 186 -16.15 15.98 -11.99
CA GLY A 186 -15.25 15.15 -12.79
C GLY A 186 -15.29 13.68 -12.36
N VAL A 187 -15.10 12.77 -13.32
CA VAL A 187 -15.19 11.32 -13.09
C VAL A 187 -14.03 10.53 -13.70
N MET A 188 -13.17 11.20 -14.46
CA MET A 188 -11.97 10.65 -15.07
C MET A 188 -10.94 11.76 -15.34
N ASN A 189 -9.78 11.44 -15.88
CA ASN A 189 -8.79 12.44 -16.29
C ASN A 189 -9.34 13.38 -17.36
N GLU A 190 -9.07 14.70 -17.22
CA GLU A 190 -9.41 15.67 -18.25
C GLU A 190 -8.47 15.56 -19.45
N GLY A 191 -9.03 15.41 -20.64
CA GLY A 191 -8.24 15.31 -21.85
C GLY A 191 -9.05 14.88 -23.07
N VAL A 192 -8.35 14.44 -24.09
CA VAL A 192 -8.96 13.97 -25.35
C VAL A 192 -9.88 12.77 -25.12
N THR A 193 -9.51 11.87 -24.22
CA THR A 193 -10.29 10.66 -23.92
C THR A 193 -11.61 11.03 -23.23
N SER A 194 -11.62 11.94 -22.25
CA SER A 194 -12.85 12.39 -21.59
C SER A 194 -13.79 13.10 -22.55
N LEU A 195 -13.26 13.93 -23.44
CA LEU A 195 -14.07 14.58 -24.49
C LEU A 195 -14.71 13.56 -25.45
N ARG A 196 -13.93 12.55 -25.88
CA ARG A 196 -14.41 11.49 -26.76
C ARG A 196 -15.52 10.66 -26.12
N LEU A 197 -15.43 10.42 -24.81
CA LEU A 197 -16.40 9.65 -24.04
C LEU A 197 -17.60 10.48 -23.56
N GLY A 198 -17.53 11.81 -23.67
CA GLY A 198 -18.57 12.70 -23.16
C GLY A 198 -18.63 12.71 -21.63
N LEU A 199 -17.52 12.36 -20.96
CA LEU A 199 -17.39 12.35 -19.51
C LEU A 199 -16.69 13.62 -19.04
N ARG A 200 -17.11 14.17 -17.90
CA ARG A 200 -16.46 15.32 -17.29
C ARG A 200 -15.09 14.91 -16.73
N GLY A 201 -14.06 15.69 -17.09
CA GLY A 201 -12.69 15.46 -16.68
C GLY A 201 -12.33 16.12 -15.36
N ILE A 202 -11.30 15.59 -14.69
CA ILE A 202 -10.58 16.16 -13.54
C ILE A 202 -9.21 16.59 -14.06
N PRO A 203 -8.88 17.87 -14.08
CA PRO A 203 -7.59 18.34 -14.58
C PRO A 203 -6.45 17.90 -13.65
N ALA A 204 -5.25 17.72 -14.21
CA ALA A 204 -4.03 17.45 -13.43
C ALA A 204 -3.78 18.54 -12.36
N ALA A 205 -4.12 19.77 -12.69
CA ALA A 205 -4.03 20.91 -11.78
C ALA A 205 -4.77 20.71 -10.45
N ALA A 206 -5.84 19.89 -10.42
CA ALA A 206 -6.56 19.60 -9.17
C ALA A 206 -5.67 18.93 -8.11
N GLU A 207 -4.76 18.06 -8.53
CA GLU A 207 -3.74 17.45 -7.68
C GLU A 207 -2.57 18.42 -7.41
N GLU A 208 -2.06 19.06 -8.44
CA GLU A 208 -0.82 19.83 -8.39
C GLU A 208 -0.91 21.07 -7.50
N VAL A 209 -2.04 21.82 -7.53
CA VAL A 209 -2.19 23.04 -6.71
C VAL A 209 -2.27 22.72 -5.22
N MET A 210 -2.85 21.57 -4.86
CA MET A 210 -2.93 21.11 -3.47
C MET A 210 -1.56 20.67 -2.97
N ILE A 211 -0.80 19.90 -3.75
CA ILE A 211 0.58 19.54 -3.42
C ILE A 211 1.46 20.77 -3.25
N ALA A 212 1.37 21.74 -4.16
CA ALA A 212 2.16 22.98 -4.07
C ALA A 212 1.83 23.76 -2.77
N ARG A 213 0.55 23.84 -2.38
CA ARG A 213 0.12 24.43 -1.12
C ARG A 213 0.73 23.69 0.08
N ASP A 214 0.59 22.38 0.13
CA ASP A 214 0.98 21.58 1.30
C ASP A 214 2.48 21.44 1.44
N VAL A 215 3.24 21.40 0.34
CA VAL A 215 4.71 21.56 0.35
C VAL A 215 5.14 22.90 0.94
N ALA A 216 4.44 24.01 0.60
CA ALA A 216 4.71 25.31 1.20
C ALA A 216 4.42 25.31 2.71
N LEU A 217 3.36 24.64 3.16
CA LEU A 217 3.03 24.49 4.59
C LEU A 217 4.02 23.57 5.31
N ALA A 218 4.47 22.48 4.69
CA ALA A 218 5.52 21.62 5.22
C ALA A 218 6.84 22.40 5.42
N ARG A 219 7.19 23.26 4.45
CA ARG A 219 8.35 24.18 4.56
C ARG A 219 8.21 25.14 5.73
N LEU A 220 7.02 25.69 5.94
CA LEU A 220 6.75 26.64 7.03
C LEU A 220 6.81 25.98 8.41
N THR A 221 6.28 24.77 8.53
CA THR A 221 6.07 24.09 9.82
C THR A 221 7.16 23.09 10.17
N GLY A 222 7.86 22.53 9.18
CA GLY A 222 8.76 21.39 9.34
C GLY A 222 8.04 20.09 9.68
N GLY A 223 6.71 20.01 9.44
CA GLY A 223 5.91 18.80 9.60
C GLY A 223 6.20 17.78 8.51
N ARG A 224 6.05 16.48 8.83
CA ARG A 224 6.23 15.38 7.89
C ARG A 224 4.99 15.29 6.99
N LEU A 225 5.18 15.58 5.70
CA LEU A 225 4.13 15.48 4.69
C LEU A 225 4.34 14.21 3.86
N HIS A 226 3.29 13.42 3.70
CA HIS A 226 3.29 12.28 2.79
C HIS A 226 2.18 12.44 1.75
N VAL A 227 2.58 12.51 0.48
CA VAL A 227 1.65 12.63 -0.66
C VAL A 227 1.22 11.24 -1.08
N ALA A 228 -0.05 10.90 -0.83
CA ALA A 228 -0.62 9.61 -1.22
C ALA A 228 -0.81 9.52 -2.75
N HIS A 229 -0.78 8.30 -3.28
CA HIS A 229 -1.15 7.89 -4.65
C HIS A 229 -0.87 8.92 -5.76
N LEU A 230 0.35 9.46 -5.79
CA LEU A 230 0.81 10.48 -6.74
C LEU A 230 0.55 10.04 -8.19
N SER A 231 -0.09 10.89 -9.01
CA SER A 231 -0.60 10.46 -10.31
C SER A 231 -0.13 11.28 -11.50
N THR A 232 0.32 12.54 -11.33
CA THR A 232 0.65 13.44 -12.45
C THR A 232 2.15 13.76 -12.55
N ALA A 233 2.62 14.08 -13.77
CA ALA A 233 3.99 14.51 -14.00
C ALA A 233 4.33 15.83 -13.29
N GLY A 234 3.36 16.75 -13.19
CA GLY A 234 3.53 18.02 -12.47
C GLY A 234 3.67 17.81 -10.96
N ALA A 235 2.87 16.89 -10.37
CA ALA A 235 3.00 16.50 -8.98
C ALA A 235 4.37 15.86 -8.68
N VAL A 236 4.88 14.98 -9.56
CA VAL A 236 6.23 14.44 -9.46
C VAL A 236 7.30 15.54 -9.41
N ALA A 237 7.16 16.57 -10.24
CA ALA A 237 8.12 17.68 -10.26
C ALA A 237 8.10 18.47 -8.94
N LEU A 238 6.92 18.72 -8.36
CA LEU A 238 6.76 19.41 -7.08
C LEU A 238 7.38 18.63 -5.93
N VAL A 239 7.12 17.32 -5.84
CA VAL A 239 7.70 16.45 -4.80
C VAL A 239 9.22 16.36 -4.95
N ARG A 240 9.73 16.22 -6.18
CA ARG A 240 11.18 16.19 -6.46
C ARG A 240 11.86 17.46 -5.99
N GLU A 241 11.30 18.64 -6.30
CA GLU A 241 11.83 19.94 -5.85
C GLU A 241 11.79 20.04 -4.32
N ALA A 242 10.69 19.64 -3.67
CA ALA A 242 10.58 19.66 -2.23
C ALA A 242 11.67 18.81 -1.57
N LYS A 243 11.89 17.57 -2.05
CA LYS A 243 12.94 16.68 -1.54
C LYS A 243 14.35 17.21 -1.79
N ALA A 244 14.61 17.81 -2.95
CA ALA A 244 15.90 18.42 -3.28
C ALA A 244 16.27 19.58 -2.34
N THR A 245 15.28 20.25 -1.75
CA THR A 245 15.50 21.31 -0.75
C THR A 245 15.56 20.77 0.70
N GLY A 246 15.53 19.43 0.91
CA GLY A 246 15.65 18.79 2.20
C GLY A 246 14.39 18.84 3.07
N LEU A 247 13.23 19.10 2.48
CA LEU A 247 11.96 19.07 3.21
C LEU A 247 11.58 17.63 3.59
N PRO A 248 10.90 17.43 4.72
CA PRO A 248 10.42 16.13 5.16
C PRO A 248 9.14 15.73 4.37
N VAL A 249 9.28 15.64 3.05
CA VAL A 249 8.22 15.26 2.11
C VAL A 249 8.54 13.88 1.55
N THR A 250 7.55 12.99 1.58
CA THR A 250 7.59 11.66 0.98
C THR A 250 6.36 11.44 0.10
N ALA A 251 6.41 10.45 -0.79
CA ALA A 251 5.28 10.14 -1.66
C ALA A 251 5.17 8.65 -1.94
N GLU A 252 3.97 8.21 -2.25
CA GLU A 252 3.68 6.86 -2.72
C GLU A 252 3.01 6.87 -4.09
N VAL A 253 3.04 5.72 -4.77
CA VAL A 253 2.33 5.48 -6.03
C VAL A 253 1.64 4.14 -5.98
N THR A 254 0.51 4.02 -6.65
CA THR A 254 -0.23 2.75 -6.69
C THR A 254 0.14 1.91 -7.90
N PRO A 255 -0.03 0.57 -7.82
CA PRO A 255 0.20 -0.30 -8.97
C PRO A 255 -0.65 0.08 -10.19
N HIS A 256 -1.89 0.52 -9.99
CA HIS A 256 -2.75 0.89 -11.11
C HIS A 256 -2.29 2.18 -11.81
N HIS A 257 -1.72 3.17 -11.11
CA HIS A 257 -1.12 4.35 -11.74
C HIS A 257 0.21 4.06 -12.44
N LEU A 258 0.88 2.95 -12.10
CA LEU A 258 2.11 2.50 -12.79
C LEU A 258 1.83 1.77 -14.11
N PHE A 259 0.63 1.21 -14.33
CA PHE A 259 0.36 0.32 -15.46
C PHE A 259 -0.81 0.73 -16.33
N LEU A 260 -1.79 1.44 -15.80
CA LEU A 260 -3.00 1.83 -16.52
C LEU A 260 -2.98 3.30 -16.90
N THR A 261 -3.61 3.61 -18.02
CA THR A 261 -3.86 4.98 -18.47
C THR A 261 -5.36 5.25 -18.50
N GLU A 262 -5.75 6.51 -18.74
CA GLU A 262 -7.13 6.93 -18.95
C GLU A 262 -7.88 6.11 -20.01
N GLU A 263 -7.16 5.46 -20.94
CA GLU A 263 -7.76 4.57 -21.94
C GLU A 263 -8.41 3.31 -21.32
N ALA A 264 -8.05 2.95 -20.09
CA ALA A 264 -8.66 1.82 -19.39
C ALA A 264 -10.16 2.02 -19.13
N VAL A 265 -10.66 3.26 -19.18
CA VAL A 265 -12.08 3.58 -19.02
C VAL A 265 -12.83 3.68 -20.36
N ALA A 266 -12.17 3.41 -21.50
CA ALA A 266 -12.75 3.63 -22.84
C ALA A 266 -14.04 2.84 -23.10
N GLY A 267 -14.30 1.76 -22.41
CA GLY A 267 -15.54 0.99 -22.45
C GLY A 267 -16.54 1.31 -21.33
N TYR A 268 -16.37 2.43 -20.63
CA TYR A 268 -17.13 2.79 -19.42
C TYR A 268 -17.01 1.74 -18.31
N GLY A 269 -15.87 1.00 -18.30
CA GLY A 269 -15.59 -0.04 -17.31
C GLY A 269 -15.39 0.56 -15.91
N THR A 270 -16.40 0.43 -15.06
CA THR A 270 -16.41 1.04 -13.73
C THR A 270 -15.31 0.53 -12.81
N ASN A 271 -14.78 -0.69 -13.05
CA ASN A 271 -13.65 -1.24 -12.30
C ASN A 271 -12.33 -0.48 -12.51
N ALA A 272 -12.23 0.38 -13.55
CA ALA A 272 -11.11 1.28 -13.78
C ALA A 272 -11.35 2.71 -13.24
N LYS A 273 -12.51 2.98 -12.62
CA LYS A 273 -12.82 4.27 -12.01
C LYS A 273 -12.13 4.39 -10.66
N MET A 274 -11.25 5.40 -10.55
CA MET A 274 -10.40 5.65 -9.38
C MET A 274 -10.25 7.15 -9.11
N ALA A 275 -9.88 7.52 -7.88
CA ALA A 275 -9.45 8.87 -7.49
C ALA A 275 -8.12 8.77 -6.72
N PRO A 276 -7.05 9.45 -7.20
CA PRO A 276 -6.96 10.22 -8.44
C PRO A 276 -7.28 9.37 -9.68
N PRO A 277 -7.80 9.99 -10.76
CA PRO A 277 -8.12 9.23 -11.96
C PRO A 277 -6.86 8.68 -12.65
N LEU A 278 -7.00 7.58 -13.36
CA LEU A 278 -5.96 7.07 -14.25
C LEU A 278 -5.61 8.15 -15.27
N ARG A 279 -4.32 8.46 -15.42
CA ARG A 279 -3.80 9.59 -16.17
C ARG A 279 -3.33 9.23 -17.56
N THR A 280 -2.64 10.15 -18.21
CA THR A 280 -2.07 9.95 -19.55
C THR A 280 -0.87 9.00 -19.54
N ARG A 281 -0.43 8.58 -20.72
CA ARG A 281 0.81 7.79 -20.88
C ARG A 281 2.03 8.56 -20.36
N ALA A 282 2.11 9.86 -20.60
CA ALA A 282 3.21 10.70 -20.13
C ALA A 282 3.27 10.75 -18.60
N ASP A 283 2.12 10.79 -17.92
CA ASP A 283 2.07 10.74 -16.45
C ASP A 283 2.54 9.38 -15.94
N VAL A 284 2.09 8.27 -16.53
CA VAL A 284 2.56 6.93 -16.17
C VAL A 284 4.09 6.81 -16.31
N GLU A 285 4.67 7.35 -17.38
CA GLU A 285 6.13 7.35 -17.59
C GLU A 285 6.82 8.21 -16.53
N ALA A 286 6.25 9.37 -16.16
CA ALA A 286 6.81 10.25 -15.14
C ALA A 286 6.81 9.61 -13.74
N VAL A 287 5.71 8.95 -13.33
CA VAL A 287 5.65 8.29 -12.02
C VAL A 287 6.55 7.05 -11.96
N ARG A 288 6.71 6.30 -13.06
CA ARG A 288 7.67 5.20 -13.16
C ARG A 288 9.12 5.69 -13.01
N ALA A 289 9.47 6.76 -13.69
CA ALA A 289 10.80 7.38 -13.57
C ALA A 289 11.05 7.89 -12.14
N ALA A 290 10.04 8.50 -11.52
CA ALA A 290 10.10 8.99 -10.14
C ALA A 290 10.24 7.88 -9.09
N LEU A 291 9.64 6.73 -9.34
CA LEU A 291 9.82 5.55 -8.49
C LEU A 291 11.26 5.01 -8.58
N ALA A 292 11.83 4.99 -9.78
CA ALA A 292 13.19 4.53 -10.04
C ALA A 292 14.24 5.45 -9.42
N ASP A 293 14.10 6.77 -9.59
CA ASP A 293 15.07 7.77 -9.11
C ASP A 293 14.96 8.11 -7.62
N GLY A 294 13.94 7.60 -6.92
CA GLY A 294 13.74 7.82 -5.49
C GLY A 294 12.95 9.07 -5.13
N THR A 295 12.36 9.74 -6.10
CA THR A 295 11.38 10.82 -5.84
C THR A 295 10.14 10.25 -5.14
N ILE A 296 9.66 9.08 -5.57
CA ILE A 296 8.61 8.30 -4.91
C ILE A 296 9.26 7.26 -4.00
N ASP A 297 8.81 7.19 -2.75
CA ASP A 297 9.40 6.41 -1.67
C ASP A 297 8.80 5.03 -1.50
N ALA A 298 7.53 4.86 -1.85
CA ALA A 298 6.77 3.64 -1.59
C ALA A 298 5.83 3.29 -2.75
N ILE A 299 5.55 1.98 -2.87
CA ILE A 299 4.40 1.45 -3.59
C ILE A 299 3.36 1.06 -2.55
N ALA A 300 2.18 1.68 -2.60
CA ALA A 300 1.03 1.34 -1.78
C ALA A 300 -0.15 1.00 -2.66
N THR A 301 -1.05 0.13 -2.22
CA THR A 301 -2.07 -0.39 -3.14
C THR A 301 -3.25 0.54 -3.34
N ASP A 302 -3.55 1.37 -2.36
CA ASP A 302 -4.85 2.01 -2.23
C ASP A 302 -5.98 0.98 -2.45
N HIS A 303 -5.85 -0.16 -1.75
CA HIS A 303 -6.84 -1.22 -1.81
C HIS A 303 -8.19 -0.70 -1.33
N ALA A 304 -9.08 -0.42 -2.29
CA ALA A 304 -10.37 0.22 -2.06
C ALA A 304 -11.52 -0.67 -2.54
N PRO A 305 -11.90 -1.68 -1.75
CA PRO A 305 -12.98 -2.60 -2.09
C PRO A 305 -14.35 -1.92 -2.05
N HIS A 306 -15.18 -2.29 -3.04
CA HIS A 306 -16.57 -1.86 -3.15
C HIS A 306 -17.48 -3.05 -3.38
N HIS A 307 -18.74 -2.92 -2.93
CA HIS A 307 -19.77 -3.87 -3.27
C HIS A 307 -20.08 -3.82 -4.77
N GLN A 308 -20.50 -4.94 -5.34
CA GLN A 308 -20.75 -5.03 -6.77
C GLN A 308 -21.80 -4.00 -7.22
N ASP A 309 -22.85 -3.77 -6.45
CA ASP A 309 -23.92 -2.80 -6.77
C ASP A 309 -23.40 -1.35 -6.90
N GLU A 310 -22.30 -1.01 -6.20
CA GLU A 310 -21.67 0.31 -6.28
C GLU A 310 -20.77 0.47 -7.52
N LYS A 311 -20.48 -0.62 -8.22
CA LYS A 311 -19.70 -0.67 -9.45
C LYS A 311 -20.56 -1.04 -10.67
N ASP A 312 -21.67 -1.74 -10.47
CA ASP A 312 -22.56 -2.19 -11.55
C ASP A 312 -23.67 -1.15 -11.81
N CYS A 313 -23.21 0.05 -12.16
CA CYS A 313 -24.05 1.22 -12.45
C CYS A 313 -23.38 2.08 -13.53
N GLU A 314 -24.00 3.20 -13.93
CA GLU A 314 -23.43 4.15 -14.87
C GLU A 314 -22.07 4.66 -14.35
N PHE A 315 -21.14 4.89 -15.30
CA PHE A 315 -19.74 5.22 -14.95
C PHE A 315 -19.62 6.45 -14.04
N ASP A 316 -20.42 7.47 -14.27
CA ASP A 316 -20.43 8.71 -13.46
C ASP A 316 -20.96 8.49 -12.04
N GLN A 317 -21.82 7.49 -11.83
CA GLN A 317 -22.39 7.13 -10.52
C GLN A 317 -21.52 6.10 -9.76
N ALA A 318 -20.70 5.35 -10.47
CA ALA A 318 -19.90 4.30 -9.86
C ALA A 318 -18.92 4.84 -8.81
N ALA A 319 -18.73 4.10 -7.73
CA ALA A 319 -17.76 4.42 -6.70
C ALA A 319 -16.32 4.36 -7.23
N ASN A 320 -15.46 5.27 -6.74
CA ASN A 320 -14.03 5.24 -7.01
C ASN A 320 -13.37 4.15 -6.17
N GLY A 321 -12.55 3.31 -6.77
CA GLY A 321 -11.78 2.30 -6.05
C GLY A 321 -11.41 1.08 -6.87
N ILE A 322 -10.24 0.53 -6.55
CA ILE A 322 -9.66 -0.68 -7.15
C ILE A 322 -9.15 -1.57 -6.02
N VAL A 323 -9.41 -2.89 -6.07
CA VAL A 323 -8.77 -3.83 -5.16
C VAL A 323 -7.35 -4.13 -5.65
N GLY A 324 -6.34 -3.95 -4.79
CA GLY A 324 -4.93 -3.96 -5.17
C GLY A 324 -4.06 -5.00 -4.47
N LEU A 325 -4.39 -5.44 -3.25
CA LEU A 325 -3.51 -6.25 -2.40
C LEU A 325 -2.97 -7.52 -3.09
N GLU A 326 -3.81 -8.26 -3.80
CA GLU A 326 -3.41 -9.54 -4.41
C GLU A 326 -2.73 -9.39 -5.77
N THR A 327 -2.80 -8.20 -6.40
CA THR A 327 -2.20 -7.93 -7.71
C THR A 327 -0.95 -7.04 -7.64
N ALA A 328 -0.69 -6.41 -6.50
CA ALA A 328 0.42 -5.46 -6.35
C ALA A 328 1.79 -6.09 -6.58
N LEU A 329 2.08 -7.22 -5.93
CA LEU A 329 3.38 -7.88 -6.03
C LEU A 329 3.73 -8.30 -7.47
N PRO A 330 2.89 -9.03 -8.23
CA PRO A 330 3.22 -9.38 -9.60
C PRO A 330 3.31 -8.17 -10.54
N LEU A 331 2.50 -7.13 -10.35
CA LEU A 331 2.64 -5.87 -11.09
C LEU A 331 3.97 -5.19 -10.75
N ALA A 332 4.36 -5.16 -9.49
CA ALA A 332 5.64 -4.61 -9.07
C ALA A 332 6.83 -5.40 -9.66
N LEU A 333 6.80 -6.73 -9.62
CA LEU A 333 7.83 -7.58 -10.24
C LEU A 333 7.95 -7.36 -11.76
N ARG A 334 6.86 -6.99 -12.41
CA ARG A 334 6.86 -6.63 -13.83
C ARG A 334 7.71 -5.37 -14.10
N LEU A 335 7.79 -4.39 -13.18
CA LEU A 335 8.69 -3.24 -13.32
C LEU A 335 10.16 -3.67 -13.39
N VAL A 336 10.54 -4.73 -12.66
CA VAL A 336 11.89 -5.30 -12.73
C VAL A 336 12.14 -5.97 -14.08
N SER A 337 11.18 -6.75 -14.58
CA SER A 337 11.29 -7.40 -15.89
C SER A 337 11.34 -6.38 -17.04
N GLU A 338 10.65 -5.25 -16.90
CA GLU A 338 10.66 -4.12 -17.81
C GLU A 338 11.89 -3.19 -17.61
N LYS A 339 12.77 -3.51 -16.64
CA LYS A 339 14.02 -2.76 -16.33
C LYS A 339 13.76 -1.31 -15.89
N VAL A 340 12.64 -1.04 -15.26
CA VAL A 340 12.34 0.27 -14.66
C VAL A 340 13.21 0.48 -13.41
N LEU A 341 13.34 -0.56 -12.58
CA LEU A 341 14.21 -0.58 -11.39
C LEU A 341 14.70 -2.01 -11.12
N ASP A 342 15.72 -2.16 -10.28
CA ASP A 342 16.20 -3.46 -9.85
C ASP A 342 15.37 -4.07 -8.72
N LEU A 343 15.54 -5.36 -8.47
CA LEU A 343 14.74 -6.09 -7.48
C LEU A 343 14.98 -5.61 -6.04
N PRO A 344 16.20 -5.32 -5.55
CA PRO A 344 16.40 -4.77 -4.21
C PRO A 344 15.71 -3.41 -4.02
N THR A 345 15.78 -2.53 -5.00
CA THR A 345 15.09 -1.23 -4.98
C THR A 345 13.58 -1.43 -4.94
N LEU A 346 13.03 -2.33 -5.76
CA LEU A 346 11.61 -2.66 -5.71
C LEU A 346 11.19 -3.12 -4.32
N VAL A 347 11.92 -4.08 -3.76
CA VAL A 347 11.63 -4.62 -2.43
C VAL A 347 11.72 -3.50 -1.38
N ALA A 348 12.68 -2.59 -1.48
CA ALA A 348 12.75 -1.42 -0.59
C ALA A 348 11.48 -0.56 -0.66
N ARG A 349 10.91 -0.34 -1.86
CA ARG A 349 9.67 0.44 -2.04
C ARG A 349 8.41 -0.23 -1.47
N MET A 350 8.45 -1.53 -1.25
CA MET A 350 7.33 -2.30 -0.70
C MET A 350 7.57 -2.80 0.75
N THR A 351 8.70 -2.45 1.36
CA THR A 351 9.08 -2.93 2.70
C THR A 351 9.61 -1.82 3.58
N ILE A 352 10.92 -1.55 3.52
CA ILE A 352 11.58 -0.58 4.40
C ILE A 352 11.18 0.88 4.10
N GLY A 353 10.81 1.21 2.86
CA GLY A 353 10.32 2.54 2.47
C GLY A 353 9.07 2.92 3.25
N PRO A 354 7.93 2.22 3.05
CA PRO A 354 6.70 2.49 3.79
C PRO A 354 6.87 2.32 5.31
N ALA A 355 7.68 1.34 5.76
CA ALA A 355 7.94 1.13 7.18
C ALA A 355 8.60 2.37 7.84
N ARG A 356 9.58 2.99 7.17
CA ARG A 356 10.25 4.23 7.66
C ARG A 356 9.31 5.43 7.67
N ILE A 357 8.44 5.56 6.68
CA ILE A 357 7.46 6.65 6.63
C ILE A 357 6.52 6.56 7.83
N LEU A 358 6.05 5.36 8.17
CA LEU A 358 5.12 5.12 9.26
C LEU A 358 5.78 4.89 10.63
N GLY A 359 7.13 4.87 10.70
CA GLY A 359 7.86 4.59 11.95
C GLY A 359 7.70 3.14 12.44
N LEU A 360 7.46 2.18 11.56
CA LEU A 360 7.23 0.78 11.91
C LEU A 360 8.55 0.00 12.02
N PRO A 361 8.68 -0.92 13.00
CA PRO A 361 9.83 -1.82 13.10
C PRO A 361 9.68 -3.00 12.12
N ALA A 362 9.64 -2.72 10.80
CA ALA A 362 9.38 -3.68 9.74
C ALA A 362 10.28 -3.43 8.53
N GLY A 363 10.23 -4.31 7.52
CA GLY A 363 10.87 -4.11 6.23
C GLY A 363 12.35 -4.47 6.18
N THR A 364 12.87 -5.26 7.12
CA THR A 364 14.25 -5.73 7.16
C THR A 364 14.33 -7.17 7.66
N LEU A 365 15.40 -7.88 7.28
CA LEU A 365 15.73 -9.22 7.79
C LEU A 365 16.89 -9.18 8.81
N ALA A 366 17.20 -8.00 9.34
CA ALA A 366 18.30 -7.83 10.28
C ALA A 366 18.04 -8.57 11.60
N PRO A 367 19.08 -9.17 12.24
CA PRO A 367 18.95 -9.77 13.57
C PRO A 367 18.31 -8.80 14.57
N GLY A 368 17.37 -9.31 15.37
CA GLY A 368 16.59 -8.54 16.34
C GLY A 368 15.30 -7.90 15.78
N ALA A 369 15.14 -7.80 14.45
CA ALA A 369 13.89 -7.34 13.86
C ALA A 369 12.78 -8.40 13.96
N PRO A 370 11.48 -7.99 13.92
CA PRO A 370 10.37 -8.92 13.87
C PRO A 370 10.48 -9.88 12.68
N ALA A 371 10.25 -11.16 12.91
CA ALA A 371 10.38 -12.20 11.89
C ALA A 371 9.16 -12.26 10.96
N ASP A 372 8.98 -11.20 10.20
CA ASP A 372 7.97 -11.09 9.15
C ASP A 372 8.65 -11.33 7.79
N VAL A 373 8.22 -12.37 7.06
CA VAL A 373 8.86 -12.84 5.81
C VAL A 373 7.82 -13.11 4.75
N THR A 374 8.14 -12.74 3.52
CA THR A 374 7.40 -13.13 2.33
C THR A 374 8.29 -13.99 1.44
N LEU A 375 7.90 -15.25 1.23
CA LEU A 375 8.51 -16.14 0.24
C LEU A 375 7.75 -15.96 -1.08
N VAL A 376 8.48 -15.65 -2.15
CA VAL A 376 7.88 -15.40 -3.45
C VAL A 376 8.38 -16.42 -4.46
N ASP A 377 7.45 -17.05 -5.17
CA ASP A 377 7.76 -17.80 -6.39
C ASP A 377 7.78 -16.82 -7.58
N PRO A 378 8.97 -16.43 -8.07
CA PRO A 378 9.08 -15.40 -9.10
C PRO A 378 8.67 -15.88 -10.49
N GLU A 379 8.55 -17.18 -10.71
CA GLU A 379 8.24 -17.77 -12.00
C GLU A 379 6.78 -18.27 -12.10
N ARG A 380 6.05 -18.28 -10.99
CA ARG A 380 4.66 -18.76 -10.96
C ARG A 380 3.78 -17.90 -11.85
N ARG A 381 3.23 -18.50 -12.90
CA ARG A 381 2.27 -17.87 -13.80
C ARG A 381 0.85 -18.16 -13.34
N TRP A 382 0.02 -17.15 -13.38
CA TRP A 382 -1.38 -17.25 -13.03
C TRP A 382 -2.20 -16.17 -13.72
N ARG A 383 -3.51 -16.35 -13.80
CA ARG A 383 -4.43 -15.40 -14.39
C ARG A 383 -5.29 -14.76 -13.32
N VAL A 384 -5.48 -13.43 -13.41
CA VAL A 384 -6.36 -12.72 -12.48
C VAL A 384 -7.81 -13.13 -12.77
N GLU A 385 -8.46 -13.69 -11.76
CA GLU A 385 -9.88 -13.99 -11.75
C GLU A 385 -10.49 -13.32 -10.51
N ALA A 386 -11.25 -12.25 -10.70
CA ALA A 386 -11.81 -11.46 -9.60
C ALA A 386 -12.58 -12.33 -8.58
N ARG A 387 -13.28 -13.34 -9.07
CA ARG A 387 -14.03 -14.29 -8.21
C ARG A 387 -13.14 -15.13 -7.28
N SER A 388 -11.86 -15.31 -7.59
CA SER A 388 -10.90 -16.10 -6.81
C SER A 388 -10.11 -15.29 -5.79
N LEU A 389 -10.24 -13.96 -5.82
CA LEU A 389 -9.58 -13.08 -4.85
C LEU A 389 -10.12 -13.31 -3.44
N ARG A 390 -9.27 -13.12 -2.43
CA ARG A 390 -9.61 -13.26 -1.00
C ARG A 390 -10.37 -12.05 -0.47
N SER A 391 -10.12 -10.84 -1.02
CA SER A 391 -10.92 -9.66 -0.74
C SER A 391 -12.41 -9.93 -0.99
N LYS A 392 -13.30 -9.26 -0.27
CA LYS A 392 -14.74 -9.26 -0.61
C LYS A 392 -15.01 -8.45 -1.87
N GLY A 393 -14.26 -7.38 -2.09
CA GLY A 393 -14.32 -6.59 -3.31
C GLY A 393 -13.90 -7.39 -4.55
N ARG A 394 -14.52 -7.08 -5.70
CA ARG A 394 -14.23 -7.70 -7.00
C ARG A 394 -13.86 -6.67 -8.06
N ASN A 395 -13.77 -5.41 -7.64
CA ASN A 395 -13.53 -4.25 -8.47
C ASN A 395 -12.05 -4.14 -8.89
N THR A 396 -11.62 -5.01 -9.79
CA THR A 396 -10.29 -5.00 -10.39
C THR A 396 -10.35 -4.74 -11.88
N PRO A 397 -9.55 -3.79 -12.42
CA PRO A 397 -9.39 -3.59 -13.87
C PRO A 397 -8.45 -4.62 -14.50
N PHE A 398 -7.82 -5.47 -13.71
CA PHE A 398 -6.85 -6.47 -14.17
C PHE A 398 -7.48 -7.84 -14.47
N GLU A 399 -8.81 -7.96 -14.47
CA GLU A 399 -9.49 -9.22 -14.81
C GLU A 399 -8.95 -9.82 -16.09
N GLY A 400 -8.58 -11.10 -16.06
CA GLY A 400 -8.04 -11.83 -17.19
C GLY A 400 -6.57 -11.58 -17.51
N TRP A 401 -5.88 -10.69 -16.81
CA TRP A 401 -4.45 -10.46 -17.03
C TRP A 401 -3.62 -11.67 -16.60
N GLU A 402 -2.65 -12.03 -17.44
CA GLU A 402 -1.61 -13.00 -17.07
C GLU A 402 -0.57 -12.31 -16.19
N MET A 403 -0.34 -12.88 -15.03
CA MET A 403 0.61 -12.40 -14.05
C MET A 403 1.76 -13.39 -13.87
N THR A 404 2.94 -12.88 -13.53
CA THR A 404 4.12 -13.67 -13.18
C THR A 404 4.63 -13.24 -11.82
N GLY A 405 4.93 -14.21 -10.96
CA GLY A 405 5.29 -14.00 -9.56
C GLY A 405 4.09 -14.04 -8.63
N ARG A 406 4.24 -14.74 -7.50
CA ARG A 406 3.20 -14.85 -6.48
C ARG A 406 3.82 -15.13 -5.11
N ALA A 407 3.20 -14.62 -4.05
CA ALA A 407 3.55 -15.04 -2.69
C ALA A 407 3.28 -16.54 -2.54
N ALA A 408 4.32 -17.29 -2.20
CA ALA A 408 4.26 -18.73 -2.01
C ALA A 408 4.01 -19.10 -0.55
N ALA A 409 4.60 -18.32 0.37
CA ALA A 409 4.31 -18.44 1.81
C ALA A 409 4.59 -17.12 2.51
N VAL A 410 3.90 -16.88 3.62
CA VAL A 410 4.05 -15.67 4.45
C VAL A 410 4.19 -16.08 5.92
N LEU A 411 5.19 -15.50 6.58
CA LEU A 411 5.40 -15.64 8.01
C LEU A 411 5.20 -14.27 8.68
N VAL A 412 4.51 -14.28 9.81
CA VAL A 412 4.34 -13.11 10.67
C VAL A 412 4.74 -13.47 12.11
N GLY A 413 5.73 -12.75 12.64
CA GLY A 413 6.32 -13.08 13.93
C GLY A 413 6.80 -14.53 14.00
N GLY A 414 7.50 -15.01 12.96
CA GLY A 414 8.03 -16.37 12.87
C GLY A 414 7.01 -17.49 12.66
N ARG A 415 5.71 -17.16 12.60
CA ARG A 415 4.63 -18.13 12.37
C ARG A 415 4.21 -18.15 10.91
N LEU A 416 4.15 -19.33 10.30
CA LEU A 416 3.61 -19.53 8.96
C LEU A 416 2.09 -19.30 9.00
N VAL A 417 1.63 -18.22 8.33
CA VAL A 417 0.22 -17.77 8.32
C VAL A 417 -0.44 -17.93 6.96
N HIS A 418 0.36 -18.10 5.90
CA HIS A 418 -0.10 -18.39 4.55
C HIS A 418 0.88 -19.33 3.87
N ASP A 419 0.38 -20.38 3.19
CA ASP A 419 1.22 -21.33 2.48
C ASP A 419 0.50 -21.87 1.24
N GLU A 420 0.99 -21.48 0.08
CA GLU A 420 0.55 -21.96 -1.24
C GLU A 420 1.69 -22.67 -1.99
N ARG A 421 2.75 -23.04 -1.29
CA ARG A 421 3.82 -23.83 -1.88
C ARG A 421 3.28 -25.20 -2.32
N PRO A 422 3.77 -25.77 -3.44
CA PRO A 422 3.43 -27.14 -3.79
C PRO A 422 3.77 -28.06 -2.59
N SER A 423 2.81 -28.90 -2.18
CA SER A 423 3.11 -29.91 -1.16
C SER A 423 4.29 -30.74 -1.66
N ALA A 424 5.38 -30.81 -0.90
CA ALA A 424 6.43 -31.75 -1.21
C ALA A 424 5.79 -33.12 -1.32
N ALA A 425 5.88 -33.76 -2.51
CA ALA A 425 5.41 -35.12 -2.68
C ALA A 425 6.04 -35.94 -1.57
N PRO A 426 5.31 -36.80 -0.83
CA PRO A 426 5.89 -37.60 0.21
C PRO A 426 7.03 -38.40 -0.43
N ALA A 427 8.26 -38.23 0.09
CA ALA A 427 9.39 -39.00 -0.35
C ALA A 427 8.98 -40.46 -0.27
N LEU A 428 8.91 -41.14 -1.43
CA LEU A 428 8.73 -42.58 -1.49
C LEU A 428 9.82 -43.18 -0.61
N ARG A 429 9.44 -43.61 0.59
CA ARG A 429 10.30 -44.42 1.41
C ARG A 429 10.58 -45.68 0.58
N SER A 430 11.77 -45.79 0.01
CA SER A 430 12.23 -47.02 -0.56
C SER A 430 12.21 -48.06 0.56
N ALA A 431 11.26 -48.98 0.48
CA ALA A 431 11.30 -50.17 1.29
C ALA A 431 12.59 -50.96 0.89
N SER A 432 13.51 -51.01 1.82
CA SER A 432 14.63 -51.97 1.81
C SER A 432 14.25 -53.17 2.63
#